data_39bace1ae956df7b0044f2b8a4abafe7
#
_entry.id   39bace1ae956df7b0044f2b8a4abafe7
#
_cell.length_a   1.000
_cell.length_b   1.000
_cell.length_c   1.000
_cell.angle_alpha   90.00
_cell.angle_beta   90.00
_cell.angle_gamma   90.00
#
_symmetry.space_group_name_H-M   'P 1'
#
loop_
_entity.id
_entity.type
_entity.pdbx_description
1 polymer ?
#
loop_
_entity_poly.entity_id
_entity_poly.type
_entity_poly.pdbx_seq_one_letter_code
_entity_poly.pdbx_strand_id
1 'polypeptide(L)'
;PTLAVGMAQHHLAFPGSIALRPSTLLALVRDVTESLLCHGFTHVYFLNGHGGNIATVTAAFSEIWSSASFAGSDTPAPRLRLRNWYTGRRVGALSRKLFGDAEGSHATPSEVSLSWYAHPEAIKDVTLSPERAATGQIRDAADYRRCFPDGRIGSNPGLASVAHGERILEAAVADILEDFEAFTAPDN
;
A
#
# COMPACT_ATOMS: atom_id res chain seq x y z
N PRO A 1 -14.14 1.24 6.59
CA PRO A 1 -14.45 0.47 5.39
C PRO A 1 -13.22 0.23 4.53
N THR A 2 -13.24 -0.81 3.69
CA THR A 2 -12.20 -1.04 2.70
C THR A 2 -12.45 -0.18 1.47
N LEU A 3 -11.43 0.59 1.03
CA LEU A 3 -11.41 1.25 -0.27
C LEU A 3 -10.70 0.32 -1.26
N ALA A 4 -11.47 -0.45 -2.03
CA ALA A 4 -10.97 -1.54 -2.86
C ALA A 4 -10.23 -1.07 -4.13
N VAL A 5 -10.31 0.20 -4.50
CA VAL A 5 -9.66 0.78 -5.68
C VAL A 5 -8.83 2.00 -5.27
N GLY A 6 -7.70 2.18 -5.95
CA GLY A 6 -6.76 3.24 -5.66
C GLY A 6 -6.09 3.83 -6.91
N MET A 7 -5.00 4.56 -6.72
CA MET A 7 -4.24 5.22 -7.78
C MET A 7 -3.24 4.23 -8.39
N ALA A 8 -3.52 3.71 -9.58
CA ALA A 8 -2.69 2.73 -10.29
C ALA A 8 -2.77 2.91 -11.82
N GLN A 9 -2.79 4.16 -12.33
CA GLN A 9 -2.97 4.44 -13.76
C GLN A 9 -1.89 3.79 -14.64
N HIS A 10 -0.71 3.57 -14.11
CA HIS A 10 0.38 2.90 -14.81
C HIS A 10 0.10 1.42 -15.12
N HIS A 11 -0.88 0.81 -14.46
CA HIS A 11 -1.32 -0.57 -14.74
C HIS A 11 -2.42 -0.69 -15.79
N LEU A 12 -2.97 0.42 -16.33
CA LEU A 12 -4.13 0.39 -17.24
C LEU A 12 -3.86 -0.31 -18.59
N ALA A 13 -2.61 -0.57 -18.95
CA ALA A 13 -2.29 -1.39 -20.11
C ALA A 13 -2.41 -2.91 -19.85
N PHE A 14 -2.79 -3.32 -18.63
CA PHE A 14 -3.12 -4.70 -18.29
C PHE A 14 -4.64 -4.85 -18.22
N PRO A 15 -5.25 -5.74 -19.01
CA PRO A 15 -6.70 -5.90 -19.05
C PRO A 15 -7.31 -6.20 -17.67
N GLY A 16 -8.43 -5.53 -17.36
CA GLY A 16 -9.12 -5.67 -16.09
C GLY A 16 -8.63 -4.73 -14.98
N SER A 17 -7.55 -3.97 -15.19
CA SER A 17 -7.10 -2.96 -14.23
C SER A 17 -8.11 -1.83 -14.08
N ILE A 18 -8.41 -1.48 -12.82
CA ILE A 18 -9.23 -0.31 -12.48
C ILE A 18 -8.36 0.63 -11.64
N ALA A 19 -8.32 1.91 -12.02
CA ALA A 19 -7.54 2.91 -11.30
C ALA A 19 -8.33 4.21 -11.12
N LEU A 20 -8.17 4.82 -9.96
CA LEU A 20 -8.66 6.17 -9.70
C LEU A 20 -7.62 7.20 -10.15
N ARG A 21 -8.10 8.36 -10.59
CA ARG A 21 -7.24 9.54 -10.74
C ARG A 21 -6.78 10.00 -9.34
N PRO A 22 -5.59 10.61 -9.20
CA PRO A 22 -5.15 11.17 -7.92
C PRO A 22 -6.21 12.13 -7.31
N SER A 23 -6.83 13.01 -8.12
CA SER A 23 -7.88 13.91 -7.67
C SER A 23 -9.13 13.19 -7.13
N THR A 24 -9.50 12.06 -7.73
CA THR A 24 -10.65 11.26 -7.26
C THR A 24 -10.31 10.55 -5.94
N LEU A 25 -9.12 9.96 -5.81
CA LEU A 25 -8.70 9.32 -4.57
C LEU A 25 -8.56 10.34 -3.45
N LEU A 26 -8.02 11.53 -3.74
CA LEU A 26 -7.91 12.62 -2.78
C LEU A 26 -9.29 13.03 -2.25
N ALA A 27 -10.25 13.27 -3.16
CA ALA A 27 -11.62 13.62 -2.78
C ALA A 27 -12.28 12.51 -1.95
N LEU A 28 -12.11 11.24 -2.34
CA LEU A 28 -12.66 10.10 -1.63
C LEU A 28 -12.10 9.99 -0.19
N VAL A 29 -10.78 10.12 -0.02
CA VAL A 29 -10.14 10.09 1.30
C VAL A 29 -10.62 11.24 2.17
N ARG A 30 -10.75 12.44 1.59
CA ARG A 30 -11.28 13.61 2.29
C ARG A 30 -12.72 13.37 2.73
N ASP A 31 -13.61 12.98 1.83
CA ASP A 31 -15.04 12.80 2.13
C ASP A 31 -15.27 11.71 3.18
N VAL A 32 -14.53 10.58 3.11
CA VAL A 32 -14.58 9.53 4.13
C VAL A 32 -14.10 10.06 5.49
N THR A 33 -12.99 10.80 5.53
CA THR A 33 -12.43 11.35 6.77
C THR A 33 -13.40 12.39 7.37
N GLU A 34 -13.86 13.35 6.59
CA GLU A 34 -14.78 14.40 7.06
C GLU A 34 -16.09 13.79 7.57
N SER A 35 -16.61 12.75 6.92
CA SER A 35 -17.78 12.02 7.41
C SER A 35 -17.55 11.40 8.80
N LEU A 36 -16.37 10.82 9.05
CA LEU A 36 -16.02 10.29 10.37
C LEU A 36 -15.89 11.40 11.41
N LEU A 37 -15.26 12.52 11.04
CA LEU A 37 -15.11 13.69 11.92
C LEU A 37 -16.46 14.28 12.35
N CYS A 38 -17.47 14.30 11.46
CA CYS A 38 -18.84 14.74 11.81
C CYS A 38 -19.48 13.87 12.92
N HIS A 39 -19.00 12.64 13.12
CA HIS A 39 -19.46 11.72 14.16
C HIS A 39 -18.55 11.71 15.41
N GLY A 40 -17.61 12.65 15.51
CA GLY A 40 -16.73 12.81 16.67
C GLY A 40 -15.49 11.93 16.69
N PHE A 41 -15.17 11.23 15.58
CA PHE A 41 -13.87 10.57 15.47
C PHE A 41 -12.77 11.61 15.33
N THR A 42 -11.74 11.51 16.15
CA THR A 42 -10.60 12.43 16.16
C THR A 42 -9.33 11.82 15.56
N HIS A 43 -9.32 10.51 15.37
CA HIS A 43 -8.19 9.74 14.86
C HIS A 43 -8.65 8.84 13.73
N VAL A 44 -7.98 8.90 12.56
CA VAL A 44 -8.26 8.02 11.43
C VAL A 44 -6.97 7.38 10.94
N TYR A 45 -6.93 6.06 10.99
CA TYR A 45 -5.79 5.24 10.60
C TYR A 45 -6.05 4.55 9.26
N PHE A 46 -5.25 4.84 8.26
CA PHE A 46 -5.33 4.25 6.93
C PHE A 46 -4.26 3.16 6.80
N LEU A 47 -4.69 1.90 6.76
CA LEU A 47 -3.82 0.77 6.43
C LEU A 47 -3.75 0.64 4.90
N ASN A 48 -2.58 0.83 4.33
CA ASN A 48 -2.37 0.88 2.90
C ASN A 48 -1.68 -0.39 2.36
N GLY A 49 -2.25 -0.91 1.29
CA GLY A 49 -1.72 -2.08 0.57
C GLY A 49 -0.97 -1.74 -0.73
N HIS A 50 -0.94 -0.47 -1.18
CA HIS A 50 -0.38 -0.12 -2.49
C HIS A 50 0.46 1.16 -2.45
N GLY A 51 1.73 1.06 -2.87
CA GLY A 51 2.67 2.18 -2.87
C GLY A 51 2.22 3.40 -3.68
N GLY A 52 1.50 3.19 -4.78
CA GLY A 52 0.96 4.26 -5.62
C GLY A 52 0.00 5.22 -4.91
N ASN A 53 -0.65 4.78 -3.82
CA ASN A 53 -1.58 5.61 -3.06
C ASN A 53 -0.87 6.65 -2.16
N ILE A 54 0.38 6.41 -1.77
CA ILE A 54 1.05 7.14 -0.67
C ILE A 54 1.02 8.65 -0.89
N ALA A 55 1.50 9.13 -2.04
CA ALA A 55 1.58 10.55 -2.32
C ALA A 55 0.19 11.22 -2.29
N THR A 56 -0.82 10.56 -2.87
CA THR A 56 -2.18 11.09 -2.97
C THR A 56 -2.88 11.12 -1.60
N VAL A 57 -2.75 10.07 -0.81
CA VAL A 57 -3.35 10.03 0.54
C VAL A 57 -2.67 11.03 1.46
N THR A 58 -1.35 11.20 1.37
CA THR A 58 -0.61 12.21 2.13
C THR A 58 -1.06 13.64 1.73
N ALA A 59 -1.29 13.87 0.44
CA ALA A 59 -1.82 15.14 -0.04
C ALA A 59 -3.26 15.40 0.48
N ALA A 60 -4.10 14.36 0.56
CA ALA A 60 -5.44 14.48 1.14
C ALA A 60 -5.39 14.86 2.62
N PHE A 61 -4.45 14.33 3.40
CA PHE A 61 -4.25 14.75 4.80
C PHE A 61 -3.88 16.23 4.90
N SER A 62 -2.96 16.68 4.03
CA SER A 62 -2.58 18.09 3.97
C SER A 62 -3.76 18.99 3.61
N GLU A 63 -4.64 18.57 2.70
CA GLU A 63 -5.86 19.28 2.33
C GLU A 63 -6.84 19.41 3.51
N ILE A 64 -7.05 18.32 4.26
CA ILE A 64 -7.92 18.32 5.46
C ILE A 64 -7.37 19.28 6.53
N TRP A 65 -6.09 19.20 6.85
CA TRP A 65 -5.47 20.09 7.85
C TRP A 65 -5.43 21.55 7.39
N SER A 66 -5.22 21.78 6.10
CA SER A 66 -5.25 23.11 5.49
C SER A 66 -6.64 23.75 5.62
N SER A 67 -7.70 22.99 5.31
CA SER A 67 -9.08 23.45 5.43
C SER A 67 -9.41 23.88 6.86
N ALA A 68 -8.99 23.12 7.87
CA ALA A 68 -9.15 23.47 9.28
C ALA A 68 -8.39 24.76 9.65
N SER A 69 -7.15 24.90 9.16
CA SER A 69 -6.29 26.06 9.42
C SER A 69 -6.84 27.33 8.78
N PHE A 70 -7.29 27.28 7.53
CA PHE A 70 -7.88 28.44 6.85
C PHE A 70 -9.24 28.84 7.42
N ALA A 71 -9.99 27.90 7.97
CA ALA A 71 -11.25 28.21 8.67
C ALA A 71 -11.04 28.92 10.02
N GLY A 72 -9.81 28.97 10.54
CA GLY A 72 -9.51 29.56 11.86
C GLY A 72 -10.22 28.81 12.99
N SER A 73 -10.40 27.50 12.86
CA SER A 73 -11.10 26.68 13.85
C SER A 73 -10.26 26.50 15.12
N ASP A 74 -10.85 26.73 16.28
CA ASP A 74 -10.26 26.39 17.59
C ASP A 74 -10.32 24.87 17.88
N THR A 75 -11.03 24.09 17.04
CA THR A 75 -11.11 22.65 17.18
C THR A 75 -9.79 22.03 16.71
N PRO A 76 -9.15 21.18 17.53
CA PRO A 76 -7.91 20.51 17.15
C PRO A 76 -8.07 19.74 15.84
N ALA A 77 -7.08 19.85 14.96
CA ALA A 77 -7.06 19.10 13.72
C ALA A 77 -7.02 17.58 14.00
N PRO A 78 -7.65 16.76 13.15
CA PRO A 78 -7.68 15.33 13.36
C PRO A 78 -6.27 14.71 13.25
N ARG A 79 -6.02 13.67 14.02
CA ARG A 79 -4.83 12.85 13.84
C ARG A 79 -5.09 11.89 12.69
N LEU A 80 -4.25 11.94 11.67
CA LEU A 80 -4.33 11.10 10.48
C LEU A 80 -3.02 10.33 10.32
N ARG A 81 -3.11 9.02 10.08
CA ARG A 81 -1.96 8.16 9.87
C ARG A 81 -2.15 7.31 8.62
N LEU A 82 -1.14 7.27 7.76
CA LEU A 82 -1.02 6.29 6.68
C LEU A 82 0.06 5.29 7.06
N ARG A 83 -0.30 4.02 7.14
CA ARG A 83 0.63 2.91 7.41
C ARG A 83 0.64 1.93 6.26
N ASN A 84 1.80 1.72 5.66
CA ASN A 84 1.97 0.66 4.68
C ASN A 84 2.34 -0.64 5.40
N TRP A 85 1.65 -1.73 5.12
CA TRP A 85 1.91 -3.00 5.78
C TRP A 85 3.36 -3.50 5.56
N TYR A 86 3.93 -3.21 4.40
CA TYR A 86 5.24 -3.69 3.93
C TYR A 86 6.44 -2.83 4.39
N THR A 87 6.23 -1.70 5.06
CA THR A 87 7.33 -0.80 5.47
C THR A 87 7.73 -0.94 6.93
N GLY A 88 7.22 -1.93 7.63
CA GLY A 88 7.55 -2.19 9.02
C GLY A 88 8.99 -2.70 9.21
N ARG A 89 9.55 -2.51 10.40
CA ARG A 89 10.90 -2.94 10.74
C ARG A 89 11.03 -4.47 10.67
N ARG A 90 10.05 -5.19 11.21
CA ARG A 90 10.03 -6.67 11.24
C ARG A 90 9.80 -7.23 9.85
N VAL A 91 8.81 -6.72 9.13
CA VAL A 91 8.53 -7.11 7.73
C VAL A 91 9.74 -6.86 6.84
N GLY A 92 10.32 -5.66 6.88
CA GLY A 92 11.46 -5.32 6.05
C GLY A 92 12.71 -6.16 6.38
N ALA A 93 12.95 -6.51 7.64
CA ALA A 93 14.05 -7.41 8.02
C ALA A 93 13.79 -8.84 7.52
N LEU A 94 12.56 -9.32 7.63
CA LEU A 94 12.17 -10.64 7.18
C LEU A 94 12.25 -10.77 5.66
N SER A 95 11.70 -9.80 4.90
CA SER A 95 11.75 -9.80 3.43
C SER A 95 13.19 -9.79 2.91
N ARG A 96 14.05 -8.97 3.50
CA ARG A 96 15.49 -8.99 3.15
C ARG A 96 16.14 -10.34 3.43
N LYS A 97 15.80 -10.98 4.55
CA LYS A 97 16.33 -12.30 4.91
C LYS A 97 15.87 -13.40 3.96
N LEU A 98 14.61 -13.34 3.52
CA LEU A 98 14.01 -14.38 2.68
C LEU A 98 14.36 -14.21 1.20
N PHE A 99 14.36 -12.99 0.70
CA PHE A 99 14.35 -12.71 -0.73
C PHE A 99 15.53 -11.83 -1.20
N GLY A 100 16.19 -11.13 -0.27
CA GLY A 100 17.30 -10.24 -0.61
C GLY A 100 16.93 -9.23 -1.71
N ASP A 101 17.79 -9.12 -2.72
CA ASP A 101 17.56 -8.24 -3.88
C ASP A 101 16.44 -8.72 -4.81
N ALA A 102 15.98 -9.97 -4.68
CA ALA A 102 14.90 -10.52 -5.49
C ALA A 102 13.51 -10.07 -4.99
N GLU A 103 13.44 -9.36 -3.86
CA GLU A 103 12.21 -8.71 -3.40
C GLU A 103 11.68 -7.71 -4.44
N GLY A 104 12.55 -6.86 -4.98
CA GLY A 104 12.15 -5.84 -5.95
C GLY A 104 11.22 -4.78 -5.38
N SER A 105 10.34 -4.22 -6.23
CA SER A 105 9.44 -3.12 -5.83
C SER A 105 7.99 -3.28 -6.29
N HIS A 106 7.68 -4.27 -7.12
CA HIS A 106 6.31 -4.59 -7.54
C HIS A 106 6.17 -6.07 -7.89
N ALA A 107 5.01 -6.64 -7.57
CA ALA A 107 4.74 -8.08 -7.62
C ALA A 107 5.83 -8.85 -6.87
N THR A 108 6.10 -8.41 -5.66
CA THR A 108 7.20 -8.91 -4.83
C THR A 108 6.92 -10.33 -4.33
N PRO A 109 7.94 -11.15 -4.06
CA PRO A 109 7.70 -12.45 -3.45
C PRO A 109 7.04 -12.37 -2.06
N SER A 110 7.22 -11.26 -1.33
CA SER A 110 6.50 -11.04 -0.06
C SER A 110 5.00 -10.84 -0.28
N GLU A 111 4.59 -10.00 -1.26
CA GLU A 111 3.19 -9.78 -1.61
C GLU A 111 2.53 -11.05 -2.12
N VAL A 112 3.22 -11.78 -3.01
CA VAL A 112 2.71 -13.02 -3.57
C VAL A 112 2.60 -14.11 -2.49
N SER A 113 3.58 -14.21 -1.58
CA SER A 113 3.52 -15.14 -0.45
C SER A 113 2.31 -14.86 0.46
N LEU A 114 2.05 -13.59 0.77
CA LEU A 114 0.91 -13.17 1.58
C LEU A 114 -0.43 -13.52 0.87
N SER A 115 -0.51 -13.27 -0.44
CA SER A 115 -1.67 -13.62 -1.25
C SER A 115 -1.89 -15.15 -1.30
N TRP A 116 -0.83 -15.94 -1.41
CA TRP A 116 -0.91 -17.40 -1.42
C TRP A 116 -1.30 -17.98 -0.06
N TYR A 117 -0.85 -17.36 1.02
CA TYR A 117 -1.29 -17.73 2.37
C TYR A 117 -2.79 -17.48 2.57
N ALA A 118 -3.28 -16.33 2.09
CA ALA A 118 -4.69 -15.98 2.19
C ALA A 118 -5.60 -16.78 1.24
N HIS A 119 -5.06 -17.17 0.07
CA HIS A 119 -5.80 -17.82 -1.02
C HIS A 119 -4.99 -18.95 -1.65
N PRO A 120 -4.71 -20.04 -0.92
CA PRO A 120 -3.89 -21.14 -1.42
C PRO A 120 -4.51 -21.85 -2.65
N GLU A 121 -5.82 -21.79 -2.79
CA GLU A 121 -6.57 -22.31 -3.94
C GLU A 121 -6.33 -21.53 -5.24
N ALA A 122 -5.83 -20.32 -5.15
CA ALA A 122 -5.57 -19.44 -6.30
C ALA A 122 -4.12 -19.52 -6.81
N ILE A 123 -3.27 -20.36 -6.22
CA ILE A 123 -1.88 -20.53 -6.64
C ILE A 123 -1.83 -21.06 -8.07
N LYS A 124 -1.01 -20.42 -8.91
CA LYS A 124 -0.78 -20.85 -10.28
C LYS A 124 0.67 -21.25 -10.45
N ASP A 125 0.90 -22.35 -11.15
CA ASP A 125 2.23 -22.75 -11.59
C ASP A 125 2.57 -21.98 -12.88
N VAL A 126 3.54 -21.07 -12.76
CA VAL A 126 3.96 -20.19 -13.86
C VAL A 126 5.48 -20.15 -13.94
N THR A 127 6.03 -20.47 -15.10
CA THR A 127 7.45 -20.27 -15.38
C THR A 127 7.72 -18.79 -15.63
N LEU A 128 8.61 -18.20 -14.83
CA LEU A 128 9.03 -16.81 -14.98
C LEU A 128 10.29 -16.68 -15.83
N SER A 129 10.25 -15.83 -16.85
CA SER A 129 11.41 -15.55 -17.70
C SER A 129 11.50 -14.03 -17.99
N PRO A 130 12.60 -13.37 -17.59
CA PRO A 130 13.65 -13.86 -16.69
C PRO A 130 13.09 -14.16 -15.27
N GLU A 131 13.78 -14.95 -14.47
CA GLU A 131 13.35 -15.22 -13.07
C GLU A 131 13.18 -13.95 -12.28
N ARG A 132 14.17 -13.04 -12.33
CA ARG A 132 14.11 -11.70 -11.76
C ARG A 132 13.82 -10.68 -12.85
N ALA A 133 12.78 -9.86 -12.64
CA ALA A 133 12.38 -8.83 -13.58
C ALA A 133 13.36 -7.64 -13.59
N ALA A 134 13.33 -6.86 -14.68
CA ALA A 134 14.08 -5.62 -14.80
C ALA A 134 13.62 -4.56 -13.79
N THR A 135 14.50 -3.62 -13.48
CA THR A 135 14.19 -2.39 -12.74
C THR A 135 14.05 -1.22 -13.70
N GLY A 136 13.34 -0.16 -13.30
CA GLY A 136 13.20 1.04 -14.11
C GLY A 136 12.19 2.02 -13.52
N GLN A 137 12.00 3.13 -14.23
CA GLN A 137 11.05 4.17 -13.84
C GLN A 137 9.65 3.89 -14.40
N ILE A 138 8.64 4.38 -13.70
CA ILE A 138 7.23 4.29 -14.06
C ILE A 138 6.74 5.70 -14.41
N ARG A 139 6.09 5.86 -15.58
CA ARG A 139 5.42 7.12 -15.97
C ARG A 139 3.95 6.87 -16.27
N ASP A 140 3.64 6.36 -17.45
CA ASP A 140 2.29 6.06 -17.88
C ASP A 140 2.10 4.57 -18.18
N ALA A 141 0.91 4.17 -18.56
CA ALA A 141 0.56 2.78 -18.80
C ALA A 141 1.31 2.17 -19.99
N ALA A 142 1.54 2.94 -21.06
CA ALA A 142 2.23 2.46 -22.25
C ALA A 142 3.72 2.26 -21.95
N ASP A 143 4.34 3.21 -21.27
CA ASP A 143 5.72 3.14 -20.81
C ASP A 143 5.93 1.95 -19.85
N TYR A 144 5.01 1.80 -18.87
CA TYR A 144 5.06 0.69 -17.94
C TYR A 144 5.00 -0.67 -18.65
N ARG A 145 4.02 -0.87 -19.54
CA ARG A 145 3.86 -2.14 -20.27
C ARG A 145 5.05 -2.47 -21.15
N ARG A 146 5.70 -1.44 -21.74
CA ARG A 146 6.92 -1.62 -22.54
C ARG A 146 8.12 -2.02 -21.69
N CYS A 147 8.32 -1.34 -20.53
CA CYS A 147 9.46 -1.59 -19.64
C CYS A 147 9.28 -2.87 -18.81
N PHE A 148 8.05 -3.19 -18.46
CA PHE A 148 7.67 -4.30 -17.57
C PHE A 148 6.55 -5.14 -18.21
N PRO A 149 6.87 -5.98 -19.23
CA PRO A 149 5.86 -6.66 -20.03
C PRO A 149 4.93 -7.60 -19.23
N ASP A 150 5.39 -8.15 -18.13
CA ASP A 150 4.62 -8.98 -17.20
C ASP A 150 4.20 -8.27 -15.90
N GLY A 151 4.52 -6.99 -15.77
CA GLY A 151 4.15 -6.14 -14.65
C GLY A 151 5.11 -6.17 -13.47
N ARG A 152 6.05 -7.08 -13.39
CA ARG A 152 7.03 -7.17 -12.29
C ARG A 152 8.10 -6.10 -12.39
N ILE A 153 8.58 -5.59 -11.24
CA ILE A 153 9.69 -4.62 -11.19
C ILE A 153 10.76 -5.12 -10.21
N GLY A 154 11.89 -5.58 -10.73
CA GLY A 154 13.05 -6.02 -9.96
C GLY A 154 12.82 -7.27 -9.12
N SER A 155 11.62 -7.86 -9.16
CA SER A 155 11.16 -8.93 -8.28
C SER A 155 11.27 -10.32 -8.92
N ASN A 156 11.37 -11.33 -8.06
CA ASN A 156 11.22 -12.76 -8.41
C ASN A 156 10.13 -13.40 -7.54
N PRO A 157 8.85 -13.30 -7.90
CA PRO A 157 7.77 -13.93 -7.15
C PRO A 157 7.82 -15.47 -7.15
N GLY A 158 8.67 -16.10 -7.98
CA GLY A 158 8.93 -17.53 -7.91
C GLY A 158 9.53 -18.02 -6.58
N LEU A 159 10.03 -17.10 -5.74
CA LEU A 159 10.51 -17.38 -4.40
C LEU A 159 9.38 -17.38 -3.34
N ALA A 160 8.15 -17.06 -3.74
CA ALA A 160 7.01 -17.03 -2.84
C ALA A 160 6.64 -18.43 -2.33
N SER A 161 6.08 -18.48 -1.14
CA SER A 161 5.48 -19.69 -0.57
C SER A 161 4.40 -19.35 0.45
N VAL A 162 3.48 -20.28 0.69
CA VAL A 162 2.45 -20.16 1.73
C VAL A 162 3.09 -19.97 3.12
N ALA A 163 4.15 -20.74 3.42
CA ALA A 163 4.87 -20.63 4.69
C ALA A 163 5.59 -19.28 4.87
N HIS A 164 6.09 -18.68 3.79
CA HIS A 164 6.61 -17.31 3.84
C HIS A 164 5.50 -16.30 4.10
N GLY A 165 4.31 -16.51 3.49
CA GLY A 165 3.15 -15.64 3.66
C GLY A 165 2.68 -15.57 5.12
N GLU A 166 2.59 -16.70 5.80
CA GLU A 166 2.26 -16.77 7.23
C GLU A 166 3.21 -15.93 8.08
N ARG A 167 4.51 -16.14 7.91
CA ARG A 167 5.53 -15.39 8.65
C ARG A 167 5.53 -13.89 8.35
N ILE A 168 5.27 -13.52 7.10
CA ILE A 168 5.16 -12.11 6.68
C ILE A 168 3.93 -11.47 7.31
N LEU A 169 2.79 -12.18 7.36
CA LEU A 169 1.58 -11.69 8.03
C LEU A 169 1.84 -11.44 9.51
N GLU A 170 2.44 -12.39 10.23
CA GLU A 170 2.78 -12.25 11.65
C GLU A 170 3.67 -11.02 11.90
N ALA A 171 4.72 -10.85 11.08
CA ALA A 171 5.62 -9.71 11.17
C ALA A 171 4.91 -8.38 10.87
N ALA A 172 4.03 -8.35 9.85
CA ALA A 172 3.25 -7.17 9.48
C ALA A 172 2.25 -6.79 10.59
N VAL A 173 1.53 -7.76 11.14
CA VAL A 173 0.60 -7.54 12.24
C VAL A 173 1.32 -6.95 13.46
N ALA A 174 2.48 -7.51 13.84
CA ALA A 174 3.25 -6.99 14.97
C ALA A 174 3.75 -5.54 14.74
N ASP A 175 4.19 -5.21 13.52
CA ASP A 175 4.60 -3.84 13.16
C ASP A 175 3.42 -2.86 13.13
N ILE A 176 2.25 -3.31 12.67
CA ILE A 176 1.03 -2.49 12.59
C ILE A 176 0.46 -2.23 13.99
N LEU A 177 0.42 -3.24 14.86
CA LEU A 177 -0.09 -3.10 16.23
C LEU A 177 0.77 -2.10 17.02
N GLU A 178 2.10 -2.21 16.96
CA GLU A 178 3.01 -1.26 17.60
C GLU A 178 2.78 0.18 17.11
N ASP A 179 2.61 0.39 15.80
CA ASP A 179 2.34 1.70 15.21
C ASP A 179 0.94 2.23 15.59
N PHE A 180 -0.06 1.34 15.64
CA PHE A 180 -1.43 1.70 15.99
C PHE A 180 -1.56 2.09 17.47
N GLU A 181 -0.93 1.35 18.38
CA GLU A 181 -0.88 1.67 19.80
C GLU A 181 -0.22 3.04 20.04
N ALA A 182 0.92 3.31 19.38
CA ALA A 182 1.57 4.60 19.43
C ALA A 182 0.73 5.73 18.82
N PHE A 183 -0.05 5.46 17.76
CA PHE A 183 -0.93 6.43 17.12
C PHE A 183 -2.14 6.79 17.99
N THR A 184 -2.67 5.85 18.75
CA THR A 184 -3.85 6.05 19.61
C THR A 184 -3.50 6.46 21.03
N ALA A 185 -2.22 6.52 21.40
CA ALA A 185 -1.79 7.01 22.69
C ALA A 185 -2.19 8.47 22.91
N PRO A 186 -2.55 8.88 24.15
CA PRO A 186 -2.80 10.28 24.48
C PRO A 186 -1.61 11.16 24.13
N ASP A 187 -1.88 12.40 23.73
CA ASP A 187 -0.82 13.39 23.58
C ASP A 187 -0.19 13.69 24.96
N ASN A 188 1.15 13.60 25.04
CA ASN A 188 1.91 13.92 26.26
C ASN A 188 2.01 15.44 26.45
#